data_fa5efef13070c355ce3691a43db73155
#
_entry.id   fa5efef13070c355ce3691a43db73155
#
_cell.length_a   1.000
_cell.length_b   1.000
_cell.length_c   1.000
_cell.angle_alpha   90.00
_cell.angle_beta   90.00
_cell.angle_gamma   90.00
#
_symmetry.space_group_name_H-M   'P 1'
#
loop_
_entity.id
_entity.type
_entity.pdbx_description
1 polymer ?
#
loop_
_entity_poly.entity_id
_entity_poly.type
_entity_poly.pdbx_seq_one_letter_code
_entity_poly.pdbx_strand_id
1 'polypeptide(L)'
;MVYFSDIFNVDESILESYGAMNISLLNDIPLFIDPFLLYASEKPEYRQLHENILDYLSFLRDKASGFISSEKIKRWYTFPEVKQNWLGYSESGNGGLGLGKDFGQSMSKAIQGVFPDLKNEKITETSHLEKLSLFKVGVGRDNISDFTCNLIKKYLLEYTQTFAMQYLSLEQCKNIAVSKVYFDYKYENWMSQKYILPYFNGDYVILTPKDLLTKDETWINASEMRHRLLDITSSLPNDELRDQINDIYLKQLTKKKITNKLMNEAAANTIARFPILMDYYIKIKEEEKENAKNVSKEVVLSVDEVFIR
;
A
#
# COMPACT_ATOMS: atom_id res chain seq x y z
N MET A 1 -13.27 -18.37 14.18
CA MET A 1 -13.15 -17.99 12.76
C MET A 1 -12.93 -19.24 11.92
N VAL A 2 -13.24 -19.17 10.64
CA VAL A 2 -12.94 -20.26 9.69
C VAL A 2 -11.83 -19.77 8.78
N TYR A 3 -10.69 -20.42 8.86
CA TYR A 3 -9.49 -20.04 8.16
C TYR A 3 -9.29 -20.82 6.85
N PHE A 4 -8.39 -20.34 6.01
CA PHE A 4 -7.96 -21.03 4.80
C PHE A 4 -7.51 -22.46 5.11
N SER A 5 -6.71 -22.66 6.17
CA SER A 5 -6.26 -23.97 6.64
C SER A 5 -7.42 -24.93 6.92
N ASP A 6 -8.51 -24.46 7.55
CA ASP A 6 -9.69 -25.28 7.88
C ASP A 6 -10.46 -25.70 6.62
N ILE A 7 -10.72 -24.74 5.72
CA ILE A 7 -11.51 -24.96 4.50
C ILE A 7 -10.79 -25.90 3.53
N PHE A 8 -9.49 -25.70 3.38
CA PHE A 8 -8.69 -26.48 2.41
C PHE A 8 -8.00 -27.69 3.06
N ASN A 9 -8.28 -27.95 4.35
CA ASN A 9 -7.70 -29.07 5.12
C ASN A 9 -6.17 -29.16 4.96
N VAL A 10 -5.51 -28.02 5.16
CA VAL A 10 -4.04 -27.86 5.10
C VAL A 10 -3.54 -27.57 6.51
N ASP A 11 -2.49 -28.25 6.95
CA ASP A 11 -1.87 -27.97 8.23
C ASP A 11 -1.35 -26.51 8.25
N GLU A 12 -1.64 -25.78 9.34
CA GLU A 12 -1.21 -24.38 9.49
C GLU A 12 0.31 -24.23 9.41
N SER A 13 1.06 -25.24 9.86
CA SER A 13 2.52 -25.28 9.76
C SER A 13 3.04 -25.25 8.32
N ILE A 14 2.25 -25.72 7.37
CA ILE A 14 2.57 -25.67 5.93
C ILE A 14 2.47 -24.23 5.43
N LEU A 15 1.38 -23.53 5.79
CA LEU A 15 1.23 -22.09 5.46
C LEU A 15 2.35 -21.26 6.11
N GLU A 16 2.66 -21.55 7.38
CA GLU A 16 3.75 -20.91 8.11
C GLU A 16 5.10 -21.11 7.41
N SER A 17 5.43 -22.35 7.05
CA SER A 17 6.67 -22.69 6.37
C SER A 17 6.75 -22.11 4.96
N TYR A 18 5.61 -21.99 4.28
CA TYR A 18 5.51 -21.34 2.97
C TYR A 18 5.61 -19.81 3.07
N GLY A 19 5.39 -19.25 4.26
CA GLY A 19 5.37 -17.82 4.53
C GLY A 19 4.06 -17.13 4.17
N ALA A 20 2.98 -17.89 3.95
CA ALA A 20 1.67 -17.36 3.61
C ALA A 20 0.88 -16.97 4.86
N MET A 21 0.07 -15.91 4.77
CA MET A 21 -0.90 -15.58 5.79
C MET A 21 -2.05 -16.58 5.77
N ASN A 22 -2.38 -17.16 6.95
CA ASN A 22 -3.59 -17.97 7.13
C ASN A 22 -4.79 -17.03 7.28
N ILE A 23 -5.44 -16.70 6.16
CA ILE A 23 -6.52 -15.72 6.09
C ILE A 23 -7.85 -16.31 6.53
N SER A 24 -8.72 -15.49 7.17
CA SER A 24 -10.13 -15.83 7.38
C SER A 24 -10.87 -15.79 6.04
N LEU A 25 -11.73 -16.78 5.78
CA LEU A 25 -12.58 -16.81 4.59
C LEU A 25 -14.06 -16.47 4.89
N LEU A 26 -14.29 -15.80 6.03
CA LEU A 26 -15.60 -15.27 6.42
C LEU A 26 -15.62 -13.75 6.52
N ASN A 27 -14.51 -13.16 7.01
CA ASN A 27 -14.36 -11.72 7.22
C ASN A 27 -12.97 -11.28 6.81
N ASP A 28 -12.82 -10.05 6.38
CA ASP A 28 -11.51 -9.46 6.13
C ASP A 28 -10.68 -9.41 7.42
N ILE A 29 -9.39 -9.61 7.28
CA ILE A 29 -8.43 -9.42 8.37
C ILE A 29 -7.88 -8.00 8.24
N PRO A 30 -7.84 -7.19 9.35
CA PRO A 30 -7.36 -5.81 9.31
C PRO A 30 -5.83 -5.74 9.16
N LEU A 31 -5.35 -6.26 8.06
CA LEU A 31 -3.97 -6.24 7.60
C LEU A 31 -3.89 -5.58 6.23
N PHE A 32 -2.75 -4.98 5.93
CA PHE A 32 -2.53 -4.17 4.74
C PHE A 32 -1.20 -4.53 4.10
N ILE A 33 -1.14 -4.57 2.78
CA ILE A 33 0.13 -4.71 2.05
C ILE A 33 0.84 -3.36 2.11
N ASP A 34 2.05 -3.35 2.68
CA ASP A 34 2.90 -2.17 2.76
C ASP A 34 3.97 -2.22 1.65
N PRO A 35 3.91 -1.34 0.64
CA PRO A 35 4.89 -1.34 -0.45
C PRO A 35 6.31 -1.00 0.01
N PHE A 36 6.50 -0.35 1.16
CA PHE A 36 7.83 -0.12 1.72
C PHE A 36 8.55 -1.43 2.07
N LEU A 37 7.80 -2.47 2.48
CA LEU A 37 8.38 -3.79 2.77
C LEU A 37 8.94 -4.47 1.51
N LEU A 38 8.45 -4.13 0.33
CA LEU A 38 9.06 -4.57 -0.94
C LEU A 38 10.43 -3.93 -1.15
N TYR A 39 10.53 -2.61 -0.89
CA TYR A 39 11.78 -1.86 -1.00
C TYR A 39 12.81 -2.29 0.04
N ALA A 40 12.40 -2.41 1.32
CA ALA A 40 13.28 -2.74 2.42
C ALA A 40 13.77 -4.21 2.41
N SER A 41 13.14 -5.07 1.60
CA SER A 41 13.48 -6.49 1.54
C SER A 41 14.80 -6.76 0.84
N GLU A 42 15.53 -7.77 1.30
CA GLU A 42 16.69 -8.31 0.60
C GLU A 42 16.33 -9.26 -0.55
N LYS A 43 15.07 -9.70 -0.65
CA LYS A 43 14.59 -10.60 -1.70
C LYS A 43 14.60 -9.90 -3.06
N PRO A 44 15.33 -10.43 -4.06
CA PRO A 44 15.40 -9.79 -5.39
C PRO A 44 14.04 -9.63 -6.07
N GLU A 45 13.14 -10.60 -5.88
CA GLU A 45 11.79 -10.57 -6.43
C GLU A 45 10.96 -9.42 -5.85
N TYR A 46 11.12 -9.07 -4.56
CA TYR A 46 10.41 -7.95 -3.95
C TYR A 46 10.94 -6.61 -4.43
N ARG A 47 12.24 -6.48 -4.56
CA ARG A 47 12.85 -5.28 -5.17
C ARG A 47 12.36 -5.07 -6.60
N GLN A 48 12.24 -6.16 -7.38
CA GLN A 48 11.68 -6.06 -8.72
C GLN A 48 10.20 -5.65 -8.70
N LEU A 49 9.41 -6.10 -7.73
CA LEU A 49 8.02 -5.66 -7.57
C LEU A 49 7.94 -4.17 -7.22
N HIS A 50 8.82 -3.68 -6.36
CA HIS A 50 8.93 -2.25 -6.08
C HIS A 50 9.24 -1.44 -7.35
N GLU A 51 10.24 -1.87 -8.13
CA GLU A 51 10.56 -1.22 -9.42
C GLU A 51 9.37 -1.24 -10.38
N ASN A 52 8.62 -2.34 -10.47
CA ASN A 52 7.43 -2.42 -11.30
C ASN A 52 6.34 -1.41 -10.88
N ILE A 53 6.21 -1.15 -9.57
CA ILE A 53 5.33 -0.09 -9.05
C ILE A 53 5.80 1.28 -9.54
N LEU A 54 7.10 1.56 -9.48
CA LEU A 54 7.66 2.83 -9.95
C LEU A 54 7.54 3.01 -11.47
N ASP A 55 7.69 1.93 -12.24
CA ASP A 55 7.45 1.94 -13.69
C ASP A 55 6.01 2.33 -14.00
N TYR A 56 5.05 1.79 -13.24
CA TYR A 56 3.64 2.13 -13.45
C TYR A 56 3.33 3.57 -13.04
N LEU A 57 3.89 4.06 -11.93
CA LEU A 57 3.78 5.46 -11.52
C LEU A 57 4.40 6.40 -12.58
N SER A 58 5.53 6.02 -13.16
CA SER A 58 6.16 6.78 -14.26
C SER A 58 5.25 6.86 -15.48
N PHE A 59 4.66 5.74 -15.88
CA PHE A 59 3.67 5.71 -16.94
C PHE A 59 2.50 6.66 -16.65
N LEU A 60 1.92 6.59 -15.44
CA LEU A 60 0.80 7.45 -15.06
C LEU A 60 1.18 8.93 -15.05
N ARG A 61 2.37 9.28 -14.53
CA ARG A 61 2.89 10.65 -14.53
C ARG A 61 3.08 11.20 -15.94
N ASP A 62 3.65 10.40 -16.83
CA ASP A 62 3.92 10.82 -18.21
C ASP A 62 2.60 11.03 -18.97
N LYS A 63 1.60 10.19 -18.74
CA LYS A 63 0.25 10.35 -19.32
C LYS A 63 -0.52 11.54 -18.76
N ALA A 64 -0.20 11.99 -17.55
CA ALA A 64 -0.84 13.14 -16.91
C ALA A 64 -0.45 14.50 -17.51
N SER A 65 0.52 14.56 -18.44
CA SER A 65 0.98 15.81 -19.09
C SER A 65 -0.03 16.43 -20.04
N GLY A 66 -1.14 15.74 -20.35
CA GLY A 66 -2.15 16.19 -21.31
C GLY A 66 -3.58 15.87 -20.90
N PHE A 67 -4.50 16.10 -21.84
CA PHE A 67 -5.92 15.72 -21.63
C PHE A 67 -6.05 14.19 -21.58
N ILE A 68 -6.66 13.69 -20.51
CA ILE A 68 -6.96 12.27 -20.31
C ILE A 68 -8.48 12.09 -20.36
N SER A 69 -8.97 11.26 -21.29
CA SER A 69 -10.40 10.93 -21.37
C SER A 69 -10.87 10.15 -20.13
N SER A 70 -12.17 10.26 -19.79
CA SER A 70 -12.76 9.51 -18.67
C SER A 70 -12.56 8.00 -18.79
N GLU A 71 -12.52 7.46 -20.00
CA GLU A 71 -12.24 6.04 -20.25
C GLU A 71 -10.79 5.67 -19.87
N LYS A 72 -9.82 6.50 -20.27
CA LYS A 72 -8.41 6.31 -19.90
C LYS A 72 -8.19 6.46 -18.39
N ILE A 73 -8.88 7.43 -17.75
CA ILE A 73 -8.85 7.56 -16.28
C ILE A 73 -9.35 6.27 -15.64
N LYS A 74 -10.50 5.74 -16.08
CA LYS A 74 -11.04 4.47 -15.57
C LYS A 74 -10.10 3.29 -15.82
N ARG A 75 -9.39 3.29 -16.94
CA ARG A 75 -8.48 2.19 -17.31
C ARG A 75 -7.16 2.23 -16.54
N TRP A 76 -6.56 3.41 -16.36
CA TRP A 76 -5.20 3.55 -15.87
C TRP A 76 -5.12 3.99 -14.41
N TYR A 77 -6.07 4.78 -13.91
CA TYR A 77 -6.00 5.41 -12.59
C TYR A 77 -7.01 4.86 -11.57
N THR A 78 -7.72 3.76 -11.90
CA THR A 78 -8.63 3.14 -10.94
C THR A 78 -8.16 1.75 -10.57
N PHE A 79 -8.13 1.49 -9.26
CA PHE A 79 -7.65 0.26 -8.66
C PHE A 79 -8.78 -0.31 -7.80
N PRO A 80 -9.58 -1.26 -8.36
CA PRO A 80 -10.63 -1.90 -7.59
C PRO A 80 -10.01 -2.72 -6.47
N GLU A 81 -10.72 -2.85 -5.38
CA GLU A 81 -10.36 -3.76 -4.30
C GLU A 81 -10.14 -5.19 -4.83
N VAL A 82 -9.10 -5.83 -4.33
CA VAL A 82 -8.79 -7.23 -4.62
C VAL A 82 -9.29 -8.08 -3.46
N LYS A 83 -10.62 -8.22 -3.36
CA LYS A 83 -11.30 -8.92 -2.24
C LYS A 83 -10.92 -10.39 -2.06
N GLN A 84 -10.28 -11.01 -3.03
CA GLN A 84 -9.88 -12.41 -2.95
C GLN A 84 -8.71 -12.67 -2.00
N ASN A 85 -8.01 -11.63 -1.54
CA ASN A 85 -6.96 -11.73 -0.52
C ASN A 85 -7.48 -11.63 0.93
N TRP A 86 -8.77 -11.26 1.13
CA TRP A 86 -9.44 -11.14 2.42
C TRP A 86 -8.70 -10.24 3.44
N LEU A 87 -8.11 -9.15 2.93
CA LEU A 87 -7.42 -8.15 3.72
C LEU A 87 -8.23 -6.83 3.71
N GLY A 88 -8.29 -6.14 4.83
CA GLY A 88 -9.01 -4.87 4.94
C GLY A 88 -9.90 -4.75 6.18
N TYR A 89 -10.95 -3.93 6.11
CA TYR A 89 -11.81 -3.58 7.24
C TYR A 89 -13.28 -3.99 7.09
N SER A 90 -13.61 -4.96 6.28
CA SER A 90 -15.01 -5.39 6.18
C SER A 90 -15.38 -6.28 7.38
N GLU A 91 -16.29 -5.83 8.24
CA GLU A 91 -16.80 -6.60 9.37
C GLU A 91 -17.71 -7.78 8.95
N SER A 92 -18.19 -7.78 7.71
CA SER A 92 -19.01 -8.85 7.15
C SER A 92 -18.72 -9.06 5.68
N GLY A 93 -18.05 -10.19 5.36
CA GLY A 93 -17.60 -10.50 4.00
C GLY A 93 -16.32 -9.77 3.61
N ASN A 94 -16.11 -9.59 2.30
CA ASN A 94 -14.91 -9.01 1.69
C ASN A 94 -15.26 -7.93 0.65
N GLY A 95 -16.26 -7.11 0.89
CA GLY A 95 -16.79 -6.12 -0.06
C GLY A 95 -16.41 -4.68 0.28
N GLY A 96 -15.34 -4.15 -0.28
CA GLY A 96 -14.98 -2.75 -0.23
C GLY A 96 -15.15 -2.05 -1.59
N LEU A 97 -14.87 -0.75 -1.66
CA LEU A 97 -15.07 0.07 -2.88
C LEU A 97 -13.80 0.28 -3.71
N GLY A 98 -12.61 0.04 -3.13
CA GLY A 98 -11.34 0.31 -3.79
C GLY A 98 -11.16 1.76 -4.24
N LEU A 99 -10.13 2.00 -5.07
CA LEU A 99 -9.80 3.33 -5.60
C LEU A 99 -10.59 3.62 -6.88
N GLY A 100 -11.73 4.27 -6.75
CA GLY A 100 -12.69 4.54 -7.81
C GLY A 100 -12.36 5.73 -8.71
N LYS A 101 -13.37 6.17 -9.49
CA LYS A 101 -13.22 7.23 -10.51
C LYS A 101 -12.77 8.58 -9.94
N ASP A 102 -13.28 8.97 -8.78
CA ASP A 102 -12.94 10.27 -8.16
C ASP A 102 -11.50 10.30 -7.68
N PHE A 103 -11.01 9.17 -7.15
CA PHE A 103 -9.59 8.99 -6.85
C PHE A 103 -8.75 9.11 -8.12
N GLY A 104 -9.12 8.39 -9.20
CA GLY A 104 -8.42 8.41 -10.47
C GLY A 104 -8.34 9.80 -11.08
N GLN A 105 -9.42 10.57 -11.06
CA GLN A 105 -9.44 11.96 -11.53
C GLN A 105 -8.53 12.88 -10.70
N SER A 106 -8.55 12.70 -9.39
CA SER A 106 -7.69 13.48 -8.49
C SER A 106 -6.23 13.14 -8.67
N MET A 107 -5.91 11.85 -8.77
CA MET A 107 -4.54 11.36 -8.97
C MET A 107 -3.98 11.82 -10.30
N SER A 108 -4.75 11.74 -11.39
CA SER A 108 -4.29 12.18 -12.72
C SER A 108 -3.91 13.67 -12.77
N LYS A 109 -4.49 14.50 -11.89
CA LYS A 109 -4.15 15.93 -11.78
C LYS A 109 -2.97 16.20 -10.84
N ALA A 110 -2.77 15.37 -9.84
CA ALA A 110 -1.81 15.60 -8.76
C ALA A 110 -0.47 14.90 -8.98
N ILE A 111 -0.44 13.80 -9.74
CA ILE A 111 0.71 12.89 -9.80
C ILE A 111 2.02 13.55 -10.21
N GLN A 112 1.98 14.55 -11.11
CA GLN A 112 3.17 15.29 -11.53
C GLN A 112 3.75 16.15 -10.39
N GLY A 113 2.88 16.72 -9.55
CA GLY A 113 3.31 17.49 -8.38
C GLY A 113 3.76 16.60 -7.22
N VAL A 114 3.21 15.39 -7.09
CA VAL A 114 3.61 14.43 -6.05
C VAL A 114 4.97 13.81 -6.38
N PHE A 115 5.20 13.47 -7.65
CA PHE A 115 6.41 12.81 -8.13
C PHE A 115 7.13 13.63 -9.21
N PRO A 116 7.64 14.83 -8.90
CA PRO A 116 8.31 15.67 -9.89
C PRO A 116 9.59 15.03 -10.45
N ASP A 117 10.36 14.39 -9.57
CA ASP A 117 11.66 13.80 -9.86
C ASP A 117 11.64 12.25 -9.85
N LEU A 118 10.48 11.62 -10.12
CA LEU A 118 10.31 10.15 -10.11
C LEU A 118 11.43 9.44 -10.89
N LYS A 119 12.13 8.52 -10.21
CA LYS A 119 13.34 7.82 -10.66
C LYS A 119 14.58 8.71 -10.88
N ASN A 120 14.55 9.96 -10.42
CA ASN A 120 15.69 10.88 -10.41
C ASN A 120 15.72 11.69 -9.11
N GLU A 121 15.40 11.03 -8.01
CA GLU A 121 15.32 11.63 -6.68
C GLU A 121 16.67 12.22 -6.28
N LYS A 122 16.62 13.37 -5.57
CA LYS A 122 17.81 14.08 -5.09
C LYS A 122 18.01 14.00 -3.58
N ILE A 123 16.96 13.65 -2.86
CA ILE A 123 16.90 13.64 -1.40
C ILE A 123 16.74 12.23 -0.88
N THR A 124 15.85 11.47 -1.46
CA THR A 124 15.54 10.06 -1.13
C THR A 124 16.36 9.09 -1.98
N GLU A 125 16.49 7.84 -1.55
CA GLU A 125 17.15 6.78 -2.35
C GLU A 125 16.30 6.41 -3.57
N THR A 126 14.96 6.41 -3.41
CA THR A 126 13.99 6.09 -4.45
C THR A 126 12.67 6.82 -4.22
N SER A 127 11.72 6.69 -5.14
CA SER A 127 10.33 7.08 -4.93
C SER A 127 9.56 6.00 -4.18
N HIS A 128 8.53 6.42 -3.45
CA HIS A 128 7.64 5.53 -2.71
C HIS A 128 6.17 5.83 -3.02
N LEU A 129 5.37 4.78 -3.25
CA LEU A 129 3.92 4.89 -3.55
C LEU A 129 3.19 5.63 -2.43
N GLU A 130 3.61 5.43 -1.18
CA GLU A 130 3.03 6.01 0.02
C GLU A 130 3.11 7.54 0.04
N LYS A 131 3.96 8.16 -0.77
CA LYS A 131 4.00 9.62 -0.94
C LYS A 131 2.63 10.18 -1.35
N LEU A 132 1.79 9.38 -2.02
CA LEU A 132 0.40 9.75 -2.31
C LEU A 132 -0.41 10.02 -1.05
N SER A 133 -0.19 9.26 0.02
CA SER A 133 -0.89 9.43 1.31
C SER A 133 -0.42 10.66 2.07
N LEU A 134 0.82 11.08 1.86
CA LEU A 134 1.39 12.29 2.48
C LEU A 134 0.84 13.55 1.80
N PHE A 135 0.65 13.50 0.50
CA PHE A 135 0.24 14.65 -0.30
C PHE A 135 -1.27 14.91 -0.24
N LYS A 136 -2.11 13.87 -0.15
CA LYS A 136 -3.56 13.98 -0.26
C LYS A 136 -4.28 13.45 0.97
N VAL A 137 -5.09 14.33 1.60
CA VAL A 137 -6.01 13.93 2.66
C VAL A 137 -7.03 12.90 2.12
N GLY A 138 -7.23 11.82 2.86
CA GLY A 138 -8.17 10.74 2.51
C GLY A 138 -7.56 9.58 1.70
N VAL A 139 -6.25 9.60 1.42
CA VAL A 139 -5.51 8.43 0.95
C VAL A 139 -4.84 7.80 2.17
N GLY A 140 -5.44 6.76 2.72
CA GLY A 140 -4.93 6.02 3.87
C GLY A 140 -4.23 4.73 3.48
N ARG A 141 -3.83 3.96 4.49
CA ARG A 141 -3.18 2.65 4.34
C ARG A 141 -3.96 1.67 3.47
N ASP A 142 -5.28 1.62 3.62
CA ASP A 142 -6.18 0.78 2.84
C ASP A 142 -6.05 1.07 1.33
N ASN A 143 -6.08 2.36 0.96
CA ASN A 143 -5.90 2.79 -0.42
C ASN A 143 -4.51 2.44 -0.98
N ILE A 144 -3.45 2.59 -0.16
CA ILE A 144 -2.08 2.22 -0.55
C ILE A 144 -1.98 0.70 -0.71
N SER A 145 -2.58 -0.07 0.19
CA SER A 145 -2.65 -1.53 0.11
C SER A 145 -3.38 -2.00 -1.16
N ASP A 146 -4.56 -1.44 -1.45
CA ASP A 146 -5.34 -1.76 -2.66
C ASP A 146 -4.55 -1.46 -3.94
N PHE A 147 -3.90 -0.29 -3.98
CA PHE A 147 -3.07 0.08 -5.11
C PHE A 147 -1.92 -0.90 -5.30
N THR A 148 -1.19 -1.19 -4.22
CA THR A 148 -0.07 -2.14 -4.23
C THR A 148 -0.54 -3.51 -4.68
N CYS A 149 -1.63 -4.02 -4.10
CA CYS A 149 -2.20 -5.33 -4.43
C CYS A 149 -2.53 -5.45 -5.93
N ASN A 150 -3.11 -4.41 -6.53
CA ASN A 150 -3.39 -4.40 -7.98
C ASN A 150 -2.10 -4.45 -8.82
N LEU A 151 -1.03 -3.76 -8.42
CA LEU A 151 0.22 -3.71 -9.17
C LEU A 151 1.07 -4.98 -9.03
N ILE A 152 1.02 -5.65 -7.88
CA ILE A 152 1.73 -6.91 -7.65
C ILE A 152 0.83 -8.14 -7.85
N LYS A 153 -0.39 -7.98 -8.38
CA LYS A 153 -1.40 -9.03 -8.50
C LYS A 153 -0.89 -10.27 -9.23
N LYS A 154 -0.11 -10.09 -10.28
CA LYS A 154 0.52 -11.20 -11.00
C LYS A 154 1.35 -12.07 -10.06
N TYR A 155 2.20 -11.43 -9.25
CA TYR A 155 3.04 -12.13 -8.27
C TYR A 155 2.19 -12.90 -7.24
N LEU A 156 1.15 -12.26 -6.67
CA LEU A 156 0.28 -12.90 -5.69
C LEU A 156 -0.46 -14.11 -6.27
N LEU A 157 -0.89 -14.03 -7.53
CA LEU A 157 -1.55 -15.14 -8.23
C LEU A 157 -0.58 -16.30 -8.51
N GLU A 158 0.65 -16.01 -8.94
CA GLU A 158 1.71 -17.00 -9.16
C GLU A 158 2.12 -17.67 -7.84
N TYR A 159 2.28 -16.88 -6.77
CA TYR A 159 2.55 -17.35 -5.41
C TYR A 159 1.43 -18.31 -4.93
N THR A 160 0.18 -17.91 -5.09
CA THR A 160 -0.98 -18.72 -4.71
C THR A 160 -1.09 -19.99 -5.52
N GLN A 161 -0.90 -19.91 -6.84
CA GLN A 161 -0.94 -21.10 -7.72
C GLN A 161 0.16 -22.09 -7.35
N THR A 162 1.36 -21.62 -7.06
CA THR A 162 2.46 -22.49 -6.63
C THR A 162 2.10 -23.26 -5.36
N PHE A 163 1.54 -22.55 -4.36
CA PHE A 163 1.02 -23.20 -3.15
C PHE A 163 -0.06 -24.23 -3.47
N ALA A 164 -1.06 -23.83 -4.27
CA ALA A 164 -2.19 -24.66 -4.61
C ALA A 164 -1.77 -25.97 -5.31
N MET A 165 -0.87 -25.88 -6.28
CA MET A 165 -0.36 -27.05 -7.01
C MET A 165 0.49 -27.97 -6.14
N GLN A 166 1.07 -27.49 -5.07
CA GLN A 166 1.94 -28.27 -4.19
C GLN A 166 1.16 -28.94 -3.05
N TYR A 167 0.13 -28.29 -2.52
CA TYR A 167 -0.48 -28.67 -1.25
C TYR A 167 -1.99 -28.94 -1.31
N LEU A 168 -2.67 -28.58 -2.41
CA LEU A 168 -4.11 -28.77 -2.55
C LEU A 168 -4.45 -29.87 -3.56
N SER A 169 -5.62 -30.48 -3.39
CA SER A 169 -6.17 -31.40 -4.39
C SER A 169 -6.77 -30.64 -5.58
N LEU A 170 -6.87 -31.31 -6.73
CA LEU A 170 -7.49 -30.72 -7.93
C LEU A 170 -8.95 -30.33 -7.72
N GLU A 171 -9.67 -30.99 -6.82
CA GLU A 171 -11.07 -30.69 -6.49
C GLU A 171 -11.23 -29.37 -5.72
N GLN A 172 -10.19 -28.97 -4.99
CA GLN A 172 -10.15 -27.73 -4.24
C GLN A 172 -9.76 -26.50 -5.08
N CYS A 173 -9.35 -26.75 -6.33
CA CYS A 173 -8.82 -25.70 -7.22
C CYS A 173 -9.67 -25.60 -8.49
N LYS A 174 -9.65 -24.40 -9.10
CA LYS A 174 -10.24 -24.18 -10.42
C LYS A 174 -9.28 -23.42 -11.34
N ASN A 175 -9.38 -23.73 -12.65
CA ASN A 175 -8.69 -22.94 -13.68
C ASN A 175 -9.54 -21.70 -14.00
N ILE A 176 -9.07 -20.52 -13.60
CA ILE A 176 -9.82 -19.27 -13.64
C ILE A 176 -9.10 -18.24 -14.51
N ALA A 177 -9.84 -17.60 -15.39
CA ALA A 177 -9.37 -16.42 -16.12
C ALA A 177 -9.50 -15.18 -15.22
N VAL A 178 -8.37 -14.71 -14.70
CA VAL A 178 -8.32 -13.52 -13.85
C VAL A 178 -8.09 -12.28 -14.72
N SER A 179 -8.91 -11.26 -14.52
CA SER A 179 -8.78 -9.99 -15.24
C SER A 179 -7.82 -9.03 -14.52
N LYS A 180 -7.25 -8.08 -15.28
CA LYS A 180 -6.34 -7.04 -14.76
C LYS A 180 -5.19 -7.64 -13.93
N VAL A 181 -4.47 -8.59 -14.49
CA VAL A 181 -3.37 -9.29 -13.82
C VAL A 181 -2.08 -8.48 -13.86
N TYR A 182 -1.74 -7.97 -15.04
CA TYR A 182 -0.54 -7.14 -15.24
C TYR A 182 -0.82 -6.10 -16.33
N PHE A 183 -0.04 -5.01 -16.31
CA PHE A 183 -0.16 -3.94 -17.29
C PHE A 183 0.83 -4.15 -18.44
N ASP A 184 0.33 -4.09 -19.68
CA ASP A 184 1.14 -4.14 -20.88
C ASP A 184 1.35 -2.71 -21.40
N TYR A 185 2.59 -2.22 -21.30
CA TYR A 185 2.94 -0.85 -21.69
C TYR A 185 2.88 -0.62 -23.19
N LYS A 186 3.02 -1.67 -24.02
CA LYS A 186 2.93 -1.56 -25.47
C LYS A 186 1.49 -1.29 -25.92
N TYR A 187 0.53 -1.97 -25.30
CA TYR A 187 -0.90 -1.81 -25.57
C TYR A 187 -1.58 -0.82 -24.62
N GLU A 188 -0.86 -0.30 -23.64
CA GLU A 188 -1.34 0.59 -22.59
C GLU A 188 -2.63 0.07 -21.92
N ASN A 189 -2.65 -1.23 -21.63
CA ASN A 189 -3.82 -1.91 -21.15
C ASN A 189 -3.50 -3.01 -20.14
N TRP A 190 -4.47 -3.26 -19.27
CA TRP A 190 -4.43 -4.38 -18.34
C TRP A 190 -4.75 -5.68 -19.06
N MET A 191 -3.92 -6.69 -18.84
CA MET A 191 -4.03 -8.00 -19.45
C MET A 191 -4.64 -9.01 -18.47
N SER A 192 -5.32 -10.01 -19.02
CA SER A 192 -5.90 -11.14 -18.28
C SER A 192 -5.04 -12.38 -18.47
N GLN A 193 -5.01 -13.26 -17.46
CA GLN A 193 -4.29 -14.52 -17.51
C GLN A 193 -5.04 -15.60 -16.76
N LYS A 194 -4.85 -16.88 -17.13
CA LYS A 194 -5.45 -18.03 -16.46
C LYS A 194 -4.51 -18.60 -15.41
N TYR A 195 -5.11 -18.97 -14.26
CA TYR A 195 -4.42 -19.58 -13.12
C TYR A 195 -5.23 -20.73 -12.53
N ILE A 196 -4.55 -21.71 -11.95
CA ILE A 196 -5.16 -22.75 -11.11
C ILE A 196 -5.11 -22.24 -9.67
N LEU A 197 -6.26 -21.88 -9.12
CA LEU A 197 -6.35 -21.20 -7.82
C LEU A 197 -7.28 -21.94 -6.87
N PRO A 198 -7.05 -21.88 -5.55
CA PRO A 198 -7.99 -22.33 -4.54
C PRO A 198 -9.35 -21.68 -4.78
N TYR A 199 -10.43 -22.44 -4.67
CA TYR A 199 -11.77 -21.95 -4.98
C TYR A 199 -12.71 -22.20 -3.81
N PHE A 200 -13.33 -21.13 -3.32
CA PHE A 200 -14.23 -21.18 -2.18
C PHE A 200 -15.44 -20.27 -2.41
N ASN A 201 -16.61 -20.75 -2.07
CA ASN A 201 -17.88 -19.99 -2.05
C ASN A 201 -18.15 -19.13 -3.31
N GLY A 202 -17.85 -19.67 -4.48
CA GLY A 202 -18.17 -18.98 -5.75
C GLY A 202 -17.04 -18.12 -6.32
N ASP A 203 -15.93 -17.92 -5.60
CA ASP A 203 -14.78 -17.13 -6.05
C ASP A 203 -13.44 -17.83 -5.74
N TYR A 204 -12.35 -17.31 -6.30
CA TYR A 204 -11.01 -17.80 -6.01
C TYR A 204 -10.43 -17.10 -4.78
N VAL A 205 -9.41 -17.69 -4.21
CA VAL A 205 -8.69 -17.15 -3.05
C VAL A 205 -7.27 -16.79 -3.46
N ILE A 206 -6.76 -15.66 -2.97
CA ILE A 206 -5.38 -15.21 -3.12
C ILE A 206 -4.68 -15.29 -1.77
N LEU A 207 -3.56 -16.02 -1.69
CA LEU A 207 -2.66 -15.99 -0.55
C LEU A 207 -1.69 -14.81 -0.66
N THR A 208 -1.42 -14.18 0.47
CA THR A 208 -0.46 -13.07 0.58
C THR A 208 0.70 -13.47 1.49
N PRO A 209 1.97 -13.23 1.09
CA PRO A 209 3.11 -13.42 1.96
C PRO A 209 3.00 -12.57 3.24
N LYS A 210 3.28 -13.15 4.42
CA LYS A 210 3.22 -12.48 5.72
C LYS A 210 4.17 -11.29 5.82
N ASP A 211 5.32 -11.39 5.19
CA ASP A 211 6.38 -10.39 5.25
C ASP A 211 6.08 -9.12 4.42
N LEU A 212 4.96 -9.09 3.70
CA LEU A 212 4.44 -7.90 3.03
C LEU A 212 3.33 -7.18 3.81
N LEU A 213 2.93 -7.73 4.96
CA LEU A 213 1.75 -7.26 5.69
C LEU A 213 2.10 -6.42 6.92
N THR A 214 1.33 -5.38 7.15
CA THR A 214 1.32 -4.56 8.37
C THR A 214 -0.09 -4.47 8.95
N LYS A 215 -0.20 -4.25 10.26
CA LYS A 215 -1.50 -4.15 10.96
C LYS A 215 -1.98 -2.71 11.09
N ASP A 216 -1.08 -1.81 11.48
CA ASP A 216 -1.47 -0.46 11.89
C ASP A 216 -1.38 0.53 10.73
N GLU A 217 -0.29 1.25 10.63
CA GLU A 217 -0.05 2.20 9.54
C GLU A 217 1.05 1.64 8.62
N THR A 218 1.06 2.07 7.36
CA THR A 218 2.22 1.86 6.48
C THR A 218 3.45 2.52 7.08
N TRP A 219 4.64 2.02 6.77
CA TRP A 219 5.90 2.54 7.30
C TRP A 219 6.07 4.04 7.03
N ILE A 220 5.71 4.48 5.84
CA ILE A 220 5.60 5.89 5.48
C ILE A 220 4.13 6.30 5.60
N ASN A 221 3.78 7.18 6.55
CA ASN A 221 2.41 7.62 6.78
C ASN A 221 2.30 9.07 7.24
N ALA A 222 1.15 9.69 6.92
CA ALA A 222 0.91 11.11 7.21
C ALA A 222 0.74 11.43 8.70
N SER A 223 0.32 10.46 9.53
CA SER A 223 0.16 10.68 10.97
C SER A 223 1.52 10.86 11.63
N GLU A 224 2.44 9.94 11.41
CA GLU A 224 3.80 10.00 11.95
C GLU A 224 4.55 11.22 11.41
N MET A 225 4.43 11.53 10.12
CA MET A 225 5.04 12.70 9.53
C MET A 225 4.65 13.99 10.28
N ARG A 226 3.37 14.18 10.60
CA ARG A 226 2.92 15.33 11.37
C ARG A 226 3.50 15.38 12.78
N HIS A 227 3.57 14.23 13.46
CA HIS A 227 4.16 14.15 14.80
C HIS A 227 5.67 14.44 14.80
N ARG A 228 6.38 14.03 13.75
CA ARG A 228 7.84 14.21 13.60
C ARG A 228 8.24 15.52 12.90
N LEU A 229 7.31 16.48 12.70
CA LEU A 229 7.59 17.71 11.92
C LEU A 229 8.86 18.43 12.34
N LEU A 230 9.12 18.58 13.64
CA LEU A 230 10.31 19.27 14.15
C LEU A 230 11.60 18.48 13.89
N ASP A 231 11.56 17.14 14.01
CA ASP A 231 12.70 16.27 13.70
C ASP A 231 13.03 16.36 12.20
N ILE A 232 11.99 16.28 11.36
CA ILE A 232 12.12 16.41 9.90
C ILE A 232 12.71 17.78 9.54
N THR A 233 12.20 18.86 10.15
CA THR A 233 12.71 20.21 9.91
C THR A 233 14.18 20.31 10.31
N SER A 234 14.58 19.69 11.43
CA SER A 234 15.96 19.69 11.91
C SER A 234 16.93 18.97 10.97
N SER A 235 16.45 18.03 10.16
CA SER A 235 17.26 17.29 9.19
C SER A 235 17.56 18.07 7.90
N LEU A 236 16.91 19.22 7.66
CA LEU A 236 17.18 20.03 6.48
C LEU A 236 18.59 20.66 6.57
N PRO A 237 19.35 20.69 5.48
CA PRO A 237 20.71 21.27 5.49
C PRO A 237 20.74 22.81 5.52
N ASN A 238 19.63 23.49 5.18
CA ASN A 238 19.55 24.95 5.07
C ASN A 238 18.95 25.56 6.33
N ASP A 239 19.77 26.33 7.09
CA ASP A 239 19.39 26.92 8.36
C ASP A 239 18.27 27.97 8.20
N GLU A 240 18.32 28.83 7.17
CA GLU A 240 17.28 29.85 6.93
C GLU A 240 15.91 29.17 6.63
N LEU A 241 15.93 28.09 5.88
CA LEU A 241 14.71 27.36 5.59
C LEU A 241 14.15 26.66 6.84
N ARG A 242 15.03 26.09 7.69
CA ARG A 242 14.62 25.52 8.99
C ARG A 242 13.95 26.58 9.87
N ASP A 243 14.57 27.75 10.01
CA ASP A 243 14.04 28.84 10.82
C ASP A 243 12.69 29.32 10.26
N GLN A 244 12.59 29.48 8.95
CA GLN A 244 11.35 29.89 8.29
C GLN A 244 10.21 28.90 8.53
N ILE A 245 10.48 27.58 8.43
CA ILE A 245 9.48 26.51 8.66
C ILE A 245 9.04 26.54 10.12
N ASN A 246 10.00 26.58 11.07
CA ASN A 246 9.73 26.61 12.49
C ASN A 246 8.90 27.84 12.88
N ASP A 247 9.25 29.01 12.38
CA ASP A 247 8.50 30.25 12.60
C ASP A 247 7.04 30.13 12.12
N ILE A 248 6.83 29.57 10.94
CA ILE A 248 5.49 29.40 10.37
C ILE A 248 4.68 28.39 11.18
N TYR A 249 5.29 27.29 11.62
CA TYR A 249 4.65 26.30 12.48
C TYR A 249 4.28 26.91 13.84
N LEU A 250 5.22 27.56 14.53
CA LEU A 250 5.03 28.12 15.85
C LEU A 250 4.01 29.29 15.85
N LYS A 251 3.96 30.12 14.80
CA LYS A 251 2.95 31.19 14.65
C LYS A 251 1.53 30.66 14.62
N GLN A 252 1.29 29.42 14.19
CA GLN A 252 -0.02 28.79 14.19
C GLN A 252 -0.43 28.30 15.60
N LEU A 253 0.53 28.14 16.51
CA LEU A 253 0.32 27.62 17.87
C LEU A 253 0.15 28.72 18.94
N THR A 254 -0.03 29.97 18.55
CA THR A 254 -0.10 31.15 19.48
C THR A 254 -1.38 31.23 20.32
N LYS A 255 -2.30 30.27 20.24
CA LYS A 255 -3.52 30.22 21.05
C LYS A 255 -3.24 29.86 22.52
N LYS A 256 -4.07 30.39 23.45
CA LYS A 256 -3.94 30.18 24.91
C LYS A 256 -3.89 28.72 25.35
N LYS A 257 -4.46 27.78 24.55
CA LYS A 257 -4.42 26.35 24.83
C LYS A 257 -4.00 25.59 23.56
N ILE A 258 -2.81 25.03 23.60
CA ILE A 258 -2.31 24.14 22.55
C ILE A 258 -2.94 22.77 22.77
N THR A 259 -3.60 22.23 21.75
CA THR A 259 -4.19 20.88 21.75
C THR A 259 -3.53 20.03 20.66
N ASN A 260 -3.57 18.70 20.80
CA ASN A 260 -3.06 17.79 19.76
C ASN A 260 -3.72 18.04 18.39
N LYS A 261 -5.01 18.39 18.39
CA LYS A 261 -5.73 18.75 17.15
C LYS A 261 -5.10 19.98 16.48
N LEU A 262 -4.84 21.06 17.27
CA LEU A 262 -4.22 22.28 16.77
C LEU A 262 -2.80 22.01 16.24
N MET A 263 -2.01 21.20 16.96
CA MET A 263 -0.66 20.81 16.54
C MET A 263 -0.69 20.05 15.21
N ASN A 264 -1.59 19.09 15.06
CA ASN A 264 -1.76 18.31 13.82
C ASN A 264 -2.21 19.18 12.63
N GLU A 265 -3.14 20.12 12.86
CA GLU A 265 -3.58 21.07 11.83
C GLU A 265 -2.44 22.01 11.41
N ALA A 266 -1.70 22.56 12.38
CA ALA A 266 -0.54 23.41 12.12
C ALA A 266 0.56 22.65 11.35
N ALA A 267 0.85 21.42 11.73
CA ALA A 267 1.81 20.56 11.04
C ALA A 267 1.36 20.30 9.59
N ALA A 268 0.09 19.90 9.38
CA ALA A 268 -0.45 19.65 8.04
C ALA A 268 -0.37 20.90 7.14
N ASN A 269 -0.73 22.08 7.67
CA ASN A 269 -0.62 23.33 6.93
C ASN A 269 0.84 23.70 6.60
N THR A 270 1.76 23.42 7.52
CA THR A 270 3.19 23.67 7.30
C THR A 270 3.76 22.75 6.23
N ILE A 271 3.43 21.47 6.27
CA ILE A 271 3.83 20.47 5.25
C ILE A 271 3.27 20.86 3.87
N ALA A 272 2.01 21.25 3.80
CA ALA A 272 1.38 21.68 2.54
C ALA A 272 2.09 22.91 1.93
N ARG A 273 2.63 23.82 2.77
CA ARG A 273 3.38 25.00 2.34
C ARG A 273 4.82 24.68 1.93
N PHE A 274 5.40 23.64 2.53
CA PHE A 274 6.77 23.19 2.28
C PHE A 274 6.80 21.70 1.90
N PRO A 275 6.39 21.34 0.67
CA PRO A 275 6.31 19.93 0.26
C PRO A 275 7.64 19.16 0.34
N ILE A 276 8.77 19.86 0.30
CA ILE A 276 10.11 19.28 0.47
C ILE A 276 10.25 18.47 1.78
N LEU A 277 9.45 18.82 2.81
CA LEU A 277 9.42 18.09 4.07
C LEU A 277 8.99 16.63 3.89
N MET A 278 8.19 16.31 2.86
CA MET A 278 7.82 14.92 2.56
C MET A 278 9.05 14.11 2.13
N ASP A 279 9.93 14.68 1.31
CA ASP A 279 11.12 13.99 0.84
C ASP A 279 12.13 13.78 1.98
N TYR A 280 12.30 14.74 2.87
CA TYR A 280 13.14 14.57 4.08
C TYR A 280 12.54 13.58 5.08
N TYR A 281 11.21 13.52 5.23
CA TYR A 281 10.56 12.49 6.02
C TYR A 281 10.80 11.10 5.43
N ILE A 282 10.61 10.93 4.12
CA ILE A 282 10.85 9.67 3.43
C ILE A 282 12.33 9.26 3.57
N LYS A 283 13.26 10.18 3.41
CA LYS A 283 14.69 9.92 3.64
C LYS A 283 14.96 9.35 5.03
N ILE A 284 14.39 9.95 6.08
CA ILE A 284 14.52 9.42 7.46
C ILE A 284 13.96 7.98 7.53
N LYS A 285 12.83 7.69 6.87
CA LYS A 285 12.22 6.36 6.85
C LYS A 285 13.07 5.34 6.08
N GLU A 286 13.78 5.75 5.03
CA GLU A 286 14.76 4.93 4.30
C GLU A 286 15.98 4.61 5.16
N GLU A 287 16.51 5.61 5.88
CA GLU A 287 17.62 5.43 6.83
C GLU A 287 17.25 4.51 8.01
N GLU A 288 15.98 4.48 8.40
CA GLU A 288 15.42 3.63 9.46
C GLU A 288 14.89 2.28 8.93
N LYS A 289 15.10 1.90 7.67
CA LYS A 289 14.47 0.73 7.02
C LYS A 289 14.66 -0.61 7.74
N GLU A 290 15.78 -0.79 8.44
CA GLU A 290 16.04 -1.97 9.26
C GLU A 290 15.00 -2.16 10.41
N ASN A 291 14.31 -1.08 10.77
CA ASN A 291 13.27 -1.09 11.80
C ASN A 291 11.87 -1.33 11.21
N ALA A 292 11.73 -1.36 9.87
CA ALA A 292 10.45 -1.65 9.24
C ALA A 292 10.03 -3.10 9.53
N LYS A 293 8.88 -3.24 10.21
CA LYS A 293 8.41 -4.54 10.70
C LYS A 293 7.15 -4.95 9.96
N ASN A 294 7.15 -6.19 9.51
CA ASN A 294 5.96 -6.89 9.09
C ASN A 294 5.16 -7.40 10.29
N VAL A 295 4.01 -7.99 10.02
CA VAL A 295 3.13 -8.58 11.03
C VAL A 295 3.82 -9.77 11.71
N SER A 296 4.00 -9.69 13.03
CA SER A 296 4.45 -10.82 13.84
C SER A 296 3.31 -11.80 14.13
N LYS A 297 3.66 -13.03 14.50
CA LYS A 297 2.67 -14.06 14.91
C LYS A 297 1.79 -13.59 16.08
N GLU A 298 2.35 -12.86 17.04
CA GLU A 298 1.63 -12.32 18.20
C GLU A 298 0.57 -11.27 17.78
N VAL A 299 0.88 -10.47 16.78
CA VAL A 299 -0.06 -9.47 16.23
C VAL A 299 -1.23 -10.17 15.54
N VAL A 300 -0.98 -11.26 14.81
CA VAL A 300 -2.04 -12.06 14.15
C VAL A 300 -2.99 -12.63 15.20
N LEU A 301 -2.47 -13.25 16.27
CA LEU A 301 -3.28 -13.77 17.37
C LEU A 301 -4.13 -12.67 18.04
N SER A 302 -3.59 -11.45 18.20
CA SER A 302 -4.33 -10.33 18.80
C SER A 302 -5.43 -9.77 17.86
N VAL A 303 -5.31 -9.95 16.55
CA VAL A 303 -6.37 -9.62 15.58
C VAL A 303 -7.53 -10.59 15.75
N ASP A 304 -7.25 -11.87 15.93
CA ASP A 304 -8.25 -12.90 16.16
C ASP A 304 -9.09 -12.63 17.42
N GLU A 305 -8.47 -12.15 18.50
CA GLU A 305 -9.16 -11.80 19.75
C GLU A 305 -10.14 -10.63 19.62
N VAL A 306 -9.89 -9.69 18.72
CA VAL A 306 -10.77 -8.52 18.49
C VAL A 306 -12.09 -8.93 17.82
N PHE A 307 -12.08 -9.96 16.98
CA PHE A 307 -13.28 -10.45 16.30
C PHE A 307 -14.06 -11.53 17.06
N ILE A 308 -13.56 -12.02 18.19
CA ILE A 308 -14.25 -12.99 19.07
C ILE A 308 -15.18 -12.28 20.08
N ARG A 309 -15.14 -10.96 20.14
CA ARG A 309 -16.05 -10.16 21.00
C ARG A 309 -17.16 -9.54 20.16
#